data_d816ac28a89574781ceeee7f37317ead
#
_entry.id   d816ac28a89574781ceeee7f37317ead
#
_cell.length_a   1.000
_cell.length_b   1.000
_cell.length_c   1.000
_cell.angle_alpha   90.00
_cell.angle_beta   90.00
_cell.angle_gamma   90.00
#
_symmetry.space_group_name_H-M   'P 1'
#
loop_
_entity.id
_entity.type
_entity.pdbx_description
1 polymer ?
#
loop_
_entity_poly.entity_id
_entity_poly.type
_entity_poly.pdbx_seq_one_letter_code
_entity_poly.pdbx_strand_id
1 'polypeptide(L)'
;MKYRLSVICFLSCLFPSFVCAQQDEIPLAPKEYRRPEGYDPVPYRYPYSLFDMKEKFSDTLMLHAAEEYRRITGVIERGTYKAEGESLDQHQTPEWFEDMKFGMFLDWNLWSLAGYATELENEPVYPDWYEYRMVPGRPYKDRQPNLKPYHDKNWGADFGRGDFIPMFKANDYSPEKLTDLALEAGMKYVIPFAKHFSGFCLWPSSYTHMDMGDRHGKDLIAPLVDQCKLKGLKFGFYYCTQDWEYPIIGDNGELLQRTWFRGNTNIGTDVPLSETSLSEAETWAAWEKLIPGKIPVKDYLKDYLIPQAAEFIDMYDPDILWYDGDWTTPVEELGTYEIAAYFYNQAEGRKEVAVNDRYGMVGGRTLRNIRGDIFTSEYGYGISKGYKTKLSHAWEENRGISQSFGFNWQDTEENVVTSKELVDMLINIVARGGNLLLIVNPDGQGALPDMQVKRLKEIGLWLKTNGEGIYYTRPYDVIAEEAICYTRSKDEQTVYAISLDWPGDRLELNMVRPADNSEIYLLGYDIPLSWEYKGGKTIVFIPECLQDMEKRPCKYAYTFRIRQ
;
A
#
# COMPACT_ATOMS: atom_id res chain seq x y z
N MET A 1 50.34 -49.10 31.47
CA MET A 1 50.46 -47.67 31.71
C MET A 1 49.08 -47.09 31.93
N LYS A 2 48.79 -46.71 33.19
CA LYS A 2 47.46 -46.32 33.66
C LYS A 2 47.27 -44.81 33.41
N TYR A 3 46.25 -44.39 32.69
CA TYR A 3 45.77 -43.00 32.69
C TYR A 3 44.54 -42.92 33.57
N ARG A 4 44.58 -42.08 34.59
CA ARG A 4 43.48 -41.71 35.47
C ARG A 4 42.65 -40.63 34.76
N LEU A 5 41.35 -40.87 34.59
CA LEU A 5 40.36 -39.83 34.31
C LEU A 5 39.99 -39.13 35.62
N SER A 6 40.19 -37.83 35.67
CA SER A 6 39.62 -36.96 36.70
C SER A 6 38.28 -36.43 36.21
N VAL A 7 37.23 -36.80 36.89
CA VAL A 7 35.87 -36.26 36.67
C VAL A 7 35.76 -34.99 37.49
N ILE A 8 35.64 -33.84 36.80
CA ILE A 8 35.27 -32.56 37.41
C ILE A 8 33.76 -32.41 37.28
N CYS A 9 33.06 -32.56 38.41
CA CYS A 9 31.64 -32.18 38.51
C CYS A 9 31.52 -30.66 38.53
N PHE A 10 30.94 -30.07 37.45
CA PHE A 10 30.40 -28.72 37.50
C PHE A 10 28.95 -28.79 37.98
N LEU A 11 28.72 -28.35 39.21
CA LEU A 11 27.40 -28.00 39.69
C LEU A 11 27.00 -26.67 39.00
N SER A 12 26.22 -26.73 37.93
CA SER A 12 25.51 -25.58 37.40
C SER A 12 24.26 -25.33 38.24
N CYS A 13 24.33 -24.29 39.08
CA CYS A 13 23.15 -23.72 39.71
C CYS A 13 22.26 -23.13 38.59
N LEU A 14 21.22 -23.86 38.26
CA LEU A 14 20.07 -23.33 37.47
C LEU A 14 19.30 -22.36 38.37
N PHE A 15 19.62 -21.08 38.28
CA PHE A 15 18.65 -20.04 38.62
C PHE A 15 17.68 -19.91 37.46
N PRO A 16 16.38 -20.13 37.64
CA PRO A 16 15.42 -19.70 36.66
C PRO A 16 15.43 -18.18 36.69
N SER A 17 15.99 -17.58 35.64
CA SER A 17 15.73 -16.18 35.35
C SER A 17 14.23 -16.06 35.05
N PHE A 18 13.47 -15.73 36.09
CA PHE A 18 12.14 -15.11 35.86
C PHE A 18 12.43 -13.77 35.17
N VAL A 19 12.43 -13.78 33.86
CA VAL A 19 12.14 -12.56 33.11
C VAL A 19 10.70 -12.24 33.47
N CYS A 20 10.54 -11.39 34.47
CA CYS A 20 9.31 -10.69 34.72
C CYS A 20 9.11 -9.86 33.44
N ALA A 21 8.30 -10.37 32.49
CA ALA A 21 7.78 -9.53 31.45
C ALA A 21 7.07 -8.38 32.20
N GLN A 22 7.66 -7.20 32.22
CA GLN A 22 6.92 -6.00 32.49
C GLN A 22 5.75 -6.06 31.54
N GLN A 23 4.53 -6.19 32.08
CA GLN A 23 3.33 -5.88 31.32
C GLN A 23 3.47 -4.39 31.02
N ASP A 24 3.89 -4.08 29.81
CA ASP A 24 3.95 -2.71 29.35
C ASP A 24 2.57 -2.11 29.58
N GLU A 25 2.55 -1.00 30.29
CA GLU A 25 1.30 -0.36 30.66
C GLU A 25 0.61 0.07 29.36
N ILE A 26 -0.59 -0.44 29.12
CA ILE A 26 -1.38 -0.10 27.93
C ILE A 26 -1.46 1.42 27.81
N PRO A 27 -0.99 2.05 26.71
CA PRO A 27 -0.94 3.49 26.60
C PRO A 27 -2.35 4.12 26.59
N LEU A 28 -2.46 5.31 27.14
CA LEU A 28 -3.62 6.17 26.96
C LEU A 28 -3.38 7.05 25.74
N ALA A 29 -4.25 6.94 24.74
CA ALA A 29 -4.16 7.75 23.54
C ALA A 29 -4.38 9.25 23.81
N PRO A 30 -3.81 10.16 23.00
CA PRO A 30 -4.21 11.56 22.94
C PRO A 30 -5.74 11.71 22.78
N LYS A 31 -6.29 12.85 23.17
CA LYS A 31 -7.76 13.07 23.16
C LYS A 31 -8.37 12.91 21.77
N GLU A 32 -7.60 13.23 20.75
CA GLU A 32 -7.97 13.17 19.34
C GLU A 32 -8.15 11.72 18.84
N TYR A 33 -7.45 10.77 19.46
CA TYR A 33 -7.39 9.36 19.05
C TYR A 33 -8.02 8.41 20.08
N ARG A 34 -8.96 8.91 20.85
CA ARG A 34 -9.79 8.11 21.77
C ARG A 34 -11.22 8.60 21.79
N ARG A 35 -12.12 7.80 22.35
CA ARG A 35 -13.54 8.14 22.49
C ARG A 35 -13.72 9.53 23.08
N PRO A 36 -14.41 10.45 22.42
CA PRO A 36 -14.69 11.79 22.97
C PRO A 36 -15.47 11.68 24.28
N GLU A 37 -15.16 12.57 25.23
CA GLU A 37 -15.86 12.63 26.50
C GLU A 37 -17.36 12.94 26.30
N GLY A 38 -18.22 12.13 26.89
CA GLY A 38 -19.67 12.25 26.72
C GLY A 38 -20.20 11.72 25.36
N TYR A 39 -19.34 11.20 24.52
CA TYR A 39 -19.78 10.50 23.32
C TYR A 39 -20.41 9.17 23.75
N ASP A 40 -21.74 9.14 23.72
CA ASP A 40 -22.46 7.88 23.80
C ASP A 40 -22.41 7.25 22.39
N PRO A 41 -21.86 6.04 22.20
CA PRO A 41 -22.05 5.32 20.97
C PRO A 41 -23.54 4.99 20.89
N VAL A 42 -24.32 5.98 20.49
CA VAL A 42 -25.64 5.67 19.94
C VAL A 42 -25.33 4.62 18.89
N PRO A 43 -25.85 3.39 19.05
CA PRO A 43 -25.63 2.42 18.02
C PRO A 43 -26.02 3.12 16.73
N TYR A 44 -25.03 3.41 15.89
CA TYR A 44 -25.32 3.88 14.55
C TYR A 44 -26.01 2.70 13.91
N ARG A 45 -27.25 2.54 14.30
CA ARG A 45 -28.16 1.66 13.60
C ARG A 45 -28.36 2.37 12.26
N TYR A 46 -27.80 1.82 11.24
CA TYR A 46 -28.48 1.95 9.97
C TYR A 46 -29.95 1.78 10.33
N PRO A 47 -30.85 2.60 9.78
CA PRO A 47 -32.25 2.57 10.21
C PRO A 47 -32.90 1.17 10.04
N TYR A 48 -32.14 0.21 9.57
CA TYR A 48 -32.54 -1.14 9.29
C TYR A 48 -31.60 -2.14 9.96
N SER A 49 -32.17 -3.16 10.62
CA SER A 49 -31.42 -4.33 11.05
C SER A 49 -30.91 -5.12 9.84
N LEU A 50 -30.01 -6.06 10.06
CA LEU A 50 -29.52 -6.94 8.99
C LEU A 50 -30.66 -7.76 8.33
N PHE A 51 -31.68 -8.14 9.10
CA PHE A 51 -32.89 -8.78 8.58
C PHE A 51 -33.72 -7.82 7.72
N ASP A 52 -33.90 -6.58 8.17
CA ASP A 52 -34.56 -5.55 7.37
C ASP A 52 -33.78 -5.26 6.08
N MET A 53 -32.44 -5.24 6.15
CA MET A 53 -31.58 -5.05 4.97
C MET A 53 -31.81 -6.18 3.95
N LYS A 54 -31.87 -7.43 4.43
CA LYS A 54 -32.20 -8.56 3.57
C LYS A 54 -33.57 -8.40 2.90
N GLU A 55 -34.60 -8.11 3.67
CA GLU A 55 -35.98 -8.02 3.15
C GLU A 55 -36.21 -6.84 2.21
N LYS A 56 -35.55 -5.69 2.47
CA LYS A 56 -35.83 -4.45 1.74
C LYS A 56 -34.91 -4.24 0.54
N PHE A 57 -33.68 -4.71 0.59
CA PHE A 57 -32.64 -4.33 -0.37
C PHE A 57 -32.03 -5.50 -1.14
N SER A 58 -31.97 -6.72 -0.54
CA SER A 58 -31.23 -7.83 -1.16
C SER A 58 -31.78 -8.23 -2.54
N ASP A 59 -33.08 -8.37 -2.70
CA ASP A 59 -33.64 -8.77 -3.98
C ASP A 59 -33.40 -7.72 -5.07
N THR A 60 -33.55 -6.43 -4.73
CA THR A 60 -33.29 -5.32 -5.69
C THR A 60 -31.81 -5.27 -6.04
N LEU A 61 -30.92 -5.39 -5.06
CA LEU A 61 -29.47 -5.43 -5.28
C LEU A 61 -29.06 -6.59 -6.17
N MET A 62 -29.52 -7.81 -5.86
CA MET A 62 -29.16 -9.00 -6.64
C MET A 62 -29.71 -8.95 -8.08
N LEU A 63 -30.88 -8.36 -8.31
CA LEU A 63 -31.38 -8.11 -9.66
C LEU A 63 -30.50 -7.13 -10.42
N HIS A 64 -30.15 -6.01 -9.82
CA HIS A 64 -29.23 -5.04 -10.40
C HIS A 64 -27.85 -5.66 -10.66
N ALA A 65 -27.29 -6.33 -9.68
CA ALA A 65 -26.00 -7.01 -9.79
C ALA A 65 -25.99 -8.06 -10.91
N ALA A 66 -27.08 -8.83 -11.06
CA ALA A 66 -27.21 -9.82 -12.13
C ALA A 66 -27.25 -9.18 -13.53
N GLU A 67 -27.81 -7.99 -13.67
CA GLU A 67 -27.77 -7.22 -14.93
C GLU A 67 -26.35 -6.73 -15.21
N GLU A 68 -25.69 -6.15 -14.21
CA GLU A 68 -24.31 -5.68 -14.31
C GLU A 68 -23.34 -6.81 -14.58
N TYR A 69 -23.46 -7.93 -13.87
CA TYR A 69 -22.60 -9.10 -14.09
C TYR A 69 -22.74 -9.64 -15.52
N ARG A 70 -23.98 -9.66 -16.08
CA ARG A 70 -24.17 -10.00 -17.50
C ARG A 70 -23.52 -8.98 -18.45
N ARG A 71 -23.57 -7.69 -18.13
CA ARG A 71 -22.89 -6.64 -18.90
C ARG A 71 -21.37 -6.84 -18.87
N ILE A 72 -20.81 -7.07 -17.68
CA ILE A 72 -19.37 -7.30 -17.46
C ILE A 72 -18.90 -8.55 -18.23
N THR A 73 -19.59 -9.68 -18.07
CA THR A 73 -19.26 -10.92 -18.79
C THR A 73 -19.37 -10.75 -20.29
N GLY A 74 -20.38 -10.00 -20.76
CA GLY A 74 -20.51 -9.66 -22.18
C GLY A 74 -19.36 -8.80 -22.73
N VAL A 75 -18.78 -7.91 -21.92
CA VAL A 75 -17.56 -7.17 -22.28
C VAL A 75 -16.37 -8.12 -22.37
N ILE A 76 -16.20 -8.99 -21.38
CA ILE A 76 -15.10 -9.97 -21.34
C ILE A 76 -15.19 -10.96 -22.52
N GLU A 77 -16.40 -11.46 -22.83
CA GLU A 77 -16.61 -12.40 -23.93
C GLU A 77 -16.27 -11.80 -25.31
N ARG A 78 -16.63 -10.53 -25.53
CA ARG A 78 -16.36 -9.83 -26.81
C ARG A 78 -14.98 -9.21 -26.89
N GLY A 79 -14.36 -8.89 -25.75
CA GLY A 79 -13.07 -8.20 -25.66
C GLY A 79 -11.88 -9.11 -25.96
N THR A 80 -10.71 -8.52 -26.05
CA THR A 80 -9.43 -9.22 -26.29
C THR A 80 -9.04 -10.07 -25.10
N TYR A 81 -9.19 -9.53 -23.88
CA TYR A 81 -8.79 -10.19 -22.65
C TYR A 81 -9.93 -11.00 -22.04
N LYS A 82 -9.68 -12.29 -21.81
CA LYS A 82 -10.60 -13.23 -21.16
C LYS A 82 -10.27 -13.34 -19.66
N ALA A 83 -11.23 -13.75 -18.85
CA ALA A 83 -11.04 -14.04 -17.43
C ALA A 83 -10.24 -15.35 -17.22
N GLU A 84 -9.12 -15.45 -17.85
CA GLU A 84 -8.22 -16.63 -17.87
C GLU A 84 -6.78 -16.15 -17.78
N GLY A 85 -5.98 -16.84 -16.97
CA GLY A 85 -4.61 -16.43 -16.71
C GLY A 85 -3.76 -16.24 -17.98
N GLU A 86 -3.83 -17.20 -18.91
CA GLU A 86 -3.06 -17.14 -20.15
C GLU A 86 -3.47 -15.96 -21.06
N SER A 87 -4.74 -15.55 -21.01
CA SER A 87 -5.22 -14.38 -21.74
C SER A 87 -4.73 -13.09 -21.09
N LEU A 88 -4.79 -13.00 -19.77
CA LEU A 88 -4.33 -11.81 -19.03
C LEU A 88 -2.81 -11.60 -19.15
N ASP A 89 -2.03 -12.69 -19.25
CA ASP A 89 -0.57 -12.64 -19.45
C ASP A 89 -0.14 -12.05 -20.81
N GLN A 90 -1.09 -11.82 -21.74
CA GLN A 90 -0.80 -11.13 -23.02
C GLN A 90 -0.76 -9.61 -22.85
N HIS A 91 -1.31 -9.08 -21.75
CA HIS A 91 -1.23 -7.65 -21.47
C HIS A 91 0.22 -7.26 -21.18
N GLN A 92 0.61 -6.07 -21.63
CA GLN A 92 1.97 -5.58 -21.44
C GLN A 92 1.98 -4.42 -20.46
N THR A 93 2.93 -4.41 -19.55
CA THR A 93 3.14 -3.26 -18.68
C THR A 93 3.36 -1.99 -19.50
N PRO A 94 2.57 -0.94 -19.26
CA PRO A 94 2.75 0.32 -19.99
C PRO A 94 4.11 0.96 -19.73
N GLU A 95 4.75 1.49 -20.76
CA GLU A 95 6.05 2.15 -20.63
C GLU A 95 6.00 3.34 -19.67
N TRP A 96 4.88 4.06 -19.64
CA TRP A 96 4.69 5.20 -18.73
C TRP A 96 4.85 4.79 -17.25
N PHE A 97 4.49 3.55 -16.87
CA PHE A 97 4.64 3.09 -15.49
C PHE A 97 6.12 2.99 -15.11
N GLU A 98 6.95 2.40 -15.98
CA GLU A 98 8.39 2.34 -15.77
C GLU A 98 9.07 3.72 -15.78
N ASP A 99 8.49 4.72 -16.46
CA ASP A 99 9.02 6.07 -16.55
C ASP A 99 8.73 6.92 -15.30
N MET A 100 7.64 6.63 -14.59
CA MET A 100 7.12 7.48 -13.51
C MET A 100 7.88 7.38 -12.20
N LYS A 101 8.45 6.26 -11.85
CA LYS A 101 9.36 6.00 -10.73
C LYS A 101 8.87 6.28 -9.32
N PHE A 102 7.94 7.21 -9.10
CA PHE A 102 7.54 7.66 -7.76
C PHE A 102 6.05 7.97 -7.71
N GLY A 103 5.33 7.33 -6.78
CA GLY A 103 3.90 7.49 -6.56
C GLY A 103 3.52 7.65 -5.10
N MET A 104 2.28 8.12 -4.86
CA MET A 104 1.65 8.25 -3.55
C MET A 104 0.66 7.11 -3.34
N PHE A 105 0.82 6.37 -2.26
CA PHE A 105 -0.14 5.39 -1.77
C PHE A 105 -0.88 6.01 -0.58
N LEU A 106 -2.13 6.41 -0.79
CA LEU A 106 -2.93 7.11 0.22
C LEU A 106 -3.65 6.08 1.09
N ASP A 107 -3.00 5.67 2.17
CA ASP A 107 -3.55 4.75 3.16
C ASP A 107 -4.38 5.53 4.18
N TRP A 108 -5.69 5.56 3.97
CA TRP A 108 -6.61 6.34 4.78
C TRP A 108 -8.02 5.76 4.75
N ASN A 109 -8.55 5.44 5.94
CA ASN A 109 -9.92 4.97 6.13
C ASN A 109 -10.27 5.01 7.63
N LEU A 110 -11.27 4.26 8.09
CA LEU A 110 -11.78 4.27 9.47
C LEU A 110 -10.71 4.06 10.55
N TRP A 111 -9.72 3.18 10.31
CA TRP A 111 -8.61 2.93 11.24
C TRP A 111 -7.80 4.18 11.59
N SER A 112 -7.76 5.17 10.70
CA SER A 112 -7.05 6.43 10.94
C SER A 112 -7.64 7.25 12.09
N LEU A 113 -8.88 6.96 12.51
CA LEU A 113 -9.49 7.58 13.71
C LEU A 113 -8.85 7.06 15.00
N ALA A 114 -8.58 5.77 15.08
CA ALA A 114 -7.86 5.18 16.20
C ALA A 114 -6.34 5.43 16.10
N GLY A 115 -5.82 5.39 14.90
CA GLY A 115 -4.44 5.71 14.55
C GLY A 115 -3.42 4.98 15.40
N TYR A 116 -3.57 3.66 15.60
CA TYR A 116 -2.75 2.93 16.54
C TYR A 116 -2.42 1.50 16.07
N ALA A 117 -1.16 1.14 16.21
CA ALA A 117 -0.70 -0.24 16.23
C ALA A 117 0.36 -0.40 17.33
N THR A 118 0.48 -1.57 17.92
CA THR A 118 1.56 -1.87 18.87
C THR A 118 2.89 -1.85 18.12
N GLU A 119 3.83 -1.03 18.57
CA GLU A 119 5.18 -0.98 18.01
C GLU A 119 5.87 -2.34 18.15
N LEU A 120 6.58 -2.72 17.08
CA LEU A 120 7.45 -3.90 17.05
C LEU A 120 8.85 -3.43 16.70
N GLU A 121 9.83 -3.91 17.44
CA GLU A 121 11.23 -3.51 17.23
C GLU A 121 11.70 -3.95 15.82
N ASN A 122 12.02 -2.96 14.97
CA ASN A 122 12.53 -3.15 13.60
C ASN A 122 11.62 -3.96 12.65
N GLU A 123 10.31 -4.02 12.92
CA GLU A 123 9.35 -4.66 12.03
C GLU A 123 8.23 -3.66 11.65
N PRO A 124 7.65 -3.76 10.42
CA PRO A 124 6.49 -2.96 10.07
C PRO A 124 5.29 -3.30 10.94
N VAL A 125 4.51 -2.27 11.26
CA VAL A 125 3.24 -2.38 11.99
C VAL A 125 2.10 -1.88 11.11
N TYR A 126 0.91 -2.41 11.33
CA TYR A 126 -0.23 -2.23 10.45
C TYR A 126 -1.45 -1.66 11.20
N PRO A 127 -1.52 -0.33 11.40
CA PRO A 127 -2.70 0.33 11.97
C PRO A 127 -3.97 0.14 11.14
N ASP A 128 -3.84 -0.06 9.83
CA ASP A 128 -4.91 -0.37 8.89
C ASP A 128 -5.66 -1.67 9.22
N TRP A 129 -5.07 -2.56 10.04
CA TRP A 129 -5.71 -3.75 10.60
C TRP A 129 -6.33 -3.54 11.99
N TYR A 130 -6.40 -2.30 12.49
CA TYR A 130 -6.95 -1.99 13.82
C TYR A 130 -8.35 -2.56 14.02
N GLU A 131 -9.24 -2.32 13.07
CA GLU A 131 -10.64 -2.75 13.13
C GLU A 131 -10.82 -4.27 13.18
N TYR A 132 -9.87 -5.02 12.65
CA TYR A 132 -9.82 -6.48 12.76
C TYR A 132 -9.32 -6.95 14.12
N ARG A 133 -8.22 -6.33 14.60
CA ARG A 133 -7.52 -6.76 15.83
C ARG A 133 -8.21 -6.31 17.11
N MET A 134 -9.08 -5.31 17.07
CA MET A 134 -9.88 -4.92 18.22
C MET A 134 -10.95 -5.95 18.58
N VAL A 135 -11.27 -6.90 17.68
CA VAL A 135 -12.25 -7.96 17.92
C VAL A 135 -11.61 -9.09 18.72
N PRO A 136 -12.26 -9.58 19.81
CA PRO A 136 -11.70 -10.66 20.62
C PRO A 136 -11.40 -11.93 19.81
N GLY A 137 -10.25 -12.56 20.10
CA GLY A 137 -9.88 -13.84 19.50
C GLY A 137 -9.43 -13.78 18.04
N ARG A 138 -9.15 -12.60 17.52
CA ARG A 138 -8.65 -12.38 16.15
C ARG A 138 -7.25 -11.76 16.09
N PRO A 139 -6.19 -12.41 16.61
CA PRO A 139 -4.82 -12.02 16.33
C PRO A 139 -4.47 -12.40 14.89
N TYR A 140 -3.86 -11.48 14.14
CA TYR A 140 -3.31 -11.82 12.84
C TYR A 140 -1.92 -12.39 13.02
N LYS A 141 -1.73 -13.70 12.74
CA LYS A 141 -0.48 -14.45 12.87
C LYS A 141 0.29 -14.12 14.17
N ASP A 142 1.13 -14.96 14.65
CA ASP A 142 1.80 -14.93 15.97
C ASP A 142 2.63 -13.64 16.28
N ARG A 143 2.72 -12.71 15.32
CA ARG A 143 3.55 -11.50 15.42
C ARG A 143 2.79 -10.21 15.68
N GLN A 144 1.44 -10.23 15.63
CA GLN A 144 0.68 -9.00 15.82
C GLN A 144 -0.30 -9.18 16.98
N PRO A 145 -0.13 -8.41 18.06
CA PRO A 145 -0.94 -8.58 19.26
C PRO A 145 -2.40 -8.23 19.01
N ASN A 146 -3.29 -8.90 19.73
CA ASN A 146 -4.68 -8.48 19.81
C ASN A 146 -4.76 -7.10 20.47
N LEU A 147 -5.37 -6.13 19.80
CA LEU A 147 -5.49 -4.76 20.28
C LEU A 147 -6.68 -4.53 21.22
N LYS A 148 -7.46 -5.57 21.55
CA LYS A 148 -8.67 -5.45 22.38
C LYS A 148 -8.43 -4.74 23.71
N PRO A 149 -7.36 -5.03 24.48
CA PRO A 149 -7.10 -4.31 25.73
C PRO A 149 -6.86 -2.81 25.53
N TYR A 150 -6.16 -2.42 24.45
CA TYR A 150 -5.97 -1.02 24.09
C TYR A 150 -7.29 -0.37 23.68
N HIS A 151 -8.06 -1.05 22.85
CA HIS A 151 -9.36 -0.59 22.39
C HIS A 151 -10.31 -0.34 23.55
N ASP A 152 -10.42 -1.30 24.48
CA ASP A 152 -11.29 -1.18 25.66
C ASP A 152 -10.93 0.00 26.56
N LYS A 153 -9.63 0.25 26.73
CA LYS A 153 -9.14 1.37 27.52
C LYS A 153 -9.43 2.73 26.88
N ASN A 154 -9.31 2.85 25.56
CA ASN A 154 -9.37 4.13 24.86
C ASN A 154 -10.73 4.43 24.22
N TRP A 155 -11.43 3.40 23.76
CA TRP A 155 -12.71 3.53 23.04
C TRP A 155 -13.90 2.95 23.83
N GLY A 156 -13.67 1.95 24.66
CA GLY A 156 -14.70 1.22 25.40
C GLY A 156 -14.99 -0.14 24.77
N ALA A 157 -15.32 -1.10 25.62
CA ALA A 157 -15.62 -2.48 25.19
C ALA A 157 -16.88 -2.61 24.31
N ASP A 158 -17.76 -1.62 24.40
CA ASP A 158 -19.01 -1.48 23.67
C ASP A 158 -18.85 -0.80 22.30
N PHE A 159 -17.68 -0.23 22.00
CA PHE A 159 -17.41 0.50 20.77
C PHE A 159 -16.97 -0.44 19.65
N GLY A 160 -17.60 -0.39 18.49
CA GLY A 160 -17.31 -1.24 17.35
C GLY A 160 -16.96 -0.47 16.08
N ARG A 161 -16.68 -1.17 14.97
CA ARG A 161 -16.37 -0.57 13.67
C ARG A 161 -17.45 0.44 13.24
N GLY A 162 -18.72 0.06 13.41
CA GLY A 162 -19.85 0.91 13.05
C GLY A 162 -19.87 2.26 13.78
N ASP A 163 -19.30 2.31 14.98
CA ASP A 163 -19.26 3.53 15.79
C ASP A 163 -18.19 4.53 15.30
N PHE A 164 -17.19 4.08 14.55
CA PHE A 164 -16.22 4.95 13.89
C PHE A 164 -16.81 5.70 12.69
N ILE A 165 -17.77 5.09 11.97
CA ILE A 165 -18.29 5.64 10.72
C ILE A 165 -18.84 7.06 10.88
N PRO A 166 -19.68 7.40 11.89
CA PRO A 166 -20.17 8.76 12.08
C PRO A 166 -19.09 9.79 12.43
N MET A 167 -17.93 9.32 12.89
CA MET A 167 -16.78 10.16 13.26
C MET A 167 -15.86 10.44 12.07
N PHE A 168 -15.86 9.58 11.05
CA PHE A 168 -15.02 9.69 9.86
C PHE A 168 -15.62 10.72 8.88
N LYS A 169 -15.53 12.01 9.23
CA LYS A 169 -16.17 13.10 8.49
C LYS A 169 -15.32 13.68 7.36
N ALA A 170 -14.02 13.38 7.34
CA ALA A 170 -13.10 13.91 6.35
C ALA A 170 -13.14 15.45 6.25
N ASN A 171 -13.14 16.16 7.39
CA ASN A 171 -13.32 17.61 7.41
C ASN A 171 -12.09 18.37 6.93
N ASP A 172 -10.89 17.79 7.11
CA ASP A 172 -9.61 18.39 6.75
C ASP A 172 -9.05 17.83 5.44
N TYR A 173 -9.79 16.89 4.81
CA TYR A 173 -9.42 16.32 3.54
C TYR A 173 -9.54 17.34 2.40
N SER A 174 -8.42 17.59 1.72
CA SER A 174 -8.36 18.48 0.57
C SER A 174 -7.62 17.80 -0.59
N PRO A 175 -8.35 17.28 -1.59
CA PRO A 175 -7.75 16.68 -2.78
C PRO A 175 -6.80 17.62 -3.52
N GLU A 176 -7.12 18.91 -3.57
CA GLU A 176 -6.26 19.93 -4.17
C GLU A 176 -4.90 20.03 -3.48
N LYS A 177 -4.89 20.20 -2.14
CA LYS A 177 -3.65 20.31 -1.36
C LYS A 177 -2.84 19.01 -1.40
N LEU A 178 -3.54 17.86 -1.35
CA LEU A 178 -2.90 16.54 -1.42
C LEU A 178 -2.15 16.35 -2.75
N THR A 179 -2.81 16.66 -3.87
CA THR A 179 -2.21 16.51 -5.18
C THR A 179 -1.17 17.60 -5.49
N ASP A 180 -1.31 18.81 -4.92
CA ASP A 180 -0.22 19.82 -4.95
C ASP A 180 1.02 19.32 -4.22
N LEU A 181 0.85 18.72 -3.05
CA LEU A 181 1.95 18.12 -2.30
C LEU A 181 2.58 16.94 -3.05
N ALA A 182 1.76 16.10 -3.70
CA ALA A 182 2.25 15.02 -4.56
C ALA A 182 3.15 15.55 -5.69
N LEU A 183 2.72 16.61 -6.38
CA LEU A 183 3.52 17.26 -7.41
C LEU A 183 4.78 17.93 -6.83
N GLU A 184 4.66 18.63 -5.69
CA GLU A 184 5.80 19.26 -5.01
C GLU A 184 6.84 18.21 -4.60
N ALA A 185 6.39 17.03 -4.15
CA ALA A 185 7.23 15.88 -3.84
C ALA A 185 7.86 15.21 -5.08
N GLY A 186 7.38 15.51 -6.29
CA GLY A 186 7.83 14.90 -7.54
C GLY A 186 7.08 13.62 -7.92
N MET A 187 6.02 13.25 -7.21
CA MET A 187 5.21 12.07 -7.49
C MET A 187 4.47 12.21 -8.83
N LYS A 188 4.19 11.08 -9.48
CA LYS A 188 3.59 11.01 -10.81
C LYS A 188 2.25 10.29 -10.84
N TYR A 189 1.90 9.55 -9.80
CA TYR A 189 0.64 8.84 -9.67
C TYR A 189 0.19 8.80 -8.21
N VAL A 190 -1.13 8.65 -8.01
CA VAL A 190 -1.78 8.58 -6.70
C VAL A 190 -2.73 7.39 -6.68
N ILE A 191 -2.63 6.55 -5.65
CA ILE A 191 -3.48 5.38 -5.44
C ILE A 191 -4.11 5.49 -4.04
N PRO A 192 -5.38 5.90 -3.90
CA PRO A 192 -6.09 5.85 -2.62
C PRO A 192 -6.55 4.43 -2.27
N PHE A 193 -6.64 4.16 -0.98
CA PHE A 193 -7.32 2.97 -0.42
C PHE A 193 -8.83 3.15 -0.54
N ALA A 194 -9.38 2.94 -1.73
CA ALA A 194 -10.79 3.15 -2.01
C ALA A 194 -11.69 2.25 -1.15
N LYS A 195 -11.30 0.96 -1.00
CA LYS A 195 -11.93 0.00 -0.10
C LYS A 195 -10.88 -0.94 0.50
N HIS A 196 -10.83 -1.03 1.82
CA HIS A 196 -10.04 -2.00 2.57
C HIS A 196 -10.92 -3.17 3.05
N PHE A 197 -10.36 -4.12 3.77
CA PHE A 197 -11.03 -5.34 4.26
C PHE A 197 -12.24 -5.11 5.17
N SER A 198 -12.42 -3.92 5.76
CA SER A 198 -13.65 -3.59 6.49
C SER A 198 -14.87 -3.54 5.56
N GLY A 199 -14.63 -3.25 4.28
CA GLY A 199 -15.67 -3.04 3.27
C GLY A 199 -16.21 -1.61 3.25
N PHE A 200 -15.67 -0.67 4.06
CA PHE A 200 -16.07 0.73 4.01
C PHE A 200 -15.51 1.40 2.76
N CYS A 201 -16.40 1.93 1.92
CA CYS A 201 -16.07 2.56 0.65
C CYS A 201 -15.91 4.07 0.78
N LEU A 202 -14.85 4.65 0.20
CA LEU A 202 -14.63 6.10 0.18
C LEU A 202 -15.46 6.82 -0.89
N TRP A 203 -16.25 6.09 -1.69
CA TRP A 203 -17.16 6.60 -2.72
C TRP A 203 -18.59 6.12 -2.46
N PRO A 204 -19.62 6.79 -3.04
CA PRO A 204 -20.99 6.29 -3.03
C PRO A 204 -21.10 5.01 -3.87
N SER A 205 -21.30 3.86 -3.24
CA SER A 205 -21.41 2.58 -3.93
C SER A 205 -22.86 2.08 -3.97
N SER A 206 -23.31 1.63 -5.14
CA SER A 206 -24.64 1.03 -5.28
C SER A 206 -24.77 -0.35 -4.63
N TYR A 207 -23.65 -0.93 -4.18
CA TYR A 207 -23.58 -2.31 -3.67
C TYR A 207 -23.51 -2.42 -2.15
N THR A 208 -23.44 -1.31 -1.45
CA THR A 208 -23.40 -1.27 0.02
C THR A 208 -23.93 0.06 0.51
N HIS A 209 -24.46 0.11 1.72
CA HIS A 209 -24.70 1.33 2.45
C HIS A 209 -23.58 1.64 3.47
N MET A 210 -22.50 0.88 3.44
CA MET A 210 -21.32 1.09 4.26
C MET A 210 -20.29 1.92 3.48
N ASP A 211 -20.64 3.17 3.16
CA ASP A 211 -19.86 4.07 2.32
C ASP A 211 -19.99 5.56 2.74
N MET A 212 -19.17 6.40 2.13
CA MET A 212 -19.17 7.85 2.37
C MET A 212 -20.43 8.55 1.83
N GLY A 213 -21.02 8.04 0.77
CA GLY A 213 -22.23 8.60 0.15
C GLY A 213 -23.41 8.55 1.10
N ASP A 214 -23.78 7.34 1.51
CA ASP A 214 -24.94 7.12 2.39
C ASP A 214 -24.71 7.63 3.80
N ARG A 215 -23.46 7.63 4.27
CA ARG A 215 -23.14 8.02 5.65
C ARG A 215 -22.89 9.50 5.84
N HIS A 216 -22.33 10.17 4.84
CA HIS A 216 -21.91 11.57 4.96
C HIS A 216 -22.35 12.44 3.79
N GLY A 217 -23.03 11.88 2.77
CA GLY A 217 -23.39 12.59 1.54
C GLY A 217 -22.16 13.08 0.76
N LYS A 218 -21.05 12.35 0.84
CA LYS A 218 -19.77 12.74 0.25
C LYS A 218 -19.24 11.66 -0.69
N ASP A 219 -18.55 12.10 -1.71
CA ASP A 219 -17.66 11.29 -2.53
C ASP A 219 -16.24 11.82 -2.31
N LEU A 220 -15.35 11.01 -1.74
CA LEU A 220 -13.96 11.39 -1.49
C LEU A 220 -13.05 11.07 -2.68
N ILE A 221 -13.53 10.25 -3.61
CA ILE A 221 -12.76 9.79 -4.77
C ILE A 221 -12.92 10.74 -5.97
N ALA A 222 -14.15 11.10 -6.35
CA ALA A 222 -14.38 11.96 -7.51
C ALA A 222 -13.53 13.25 -7.51
N PRO A 223 -13.48 14.06 -6.43
CA PRO A 223 -12.68 15.27 -6.43
C PRO A 223 -11.17 14.99 -6.47
N LEU A 224 -10.71 13.83 -5.98
CA LEU A 224 -9.29 13.43 -6.10
C LEU A 224 -8.95 13.08 -7.56
N VAL A 225 -9.81 12.35 -8.24
CA VAL A 225 -9.69 12.02 -9.67
C VAL A 225 -9.61 13.28 -10.51
N ASP A 226 -10.50 14.25 -10.25
CA ASP A 226 -10.52 15.52 -10.97
C ASP A 226 -9.21 16.30 -10.79
N GLN A 227 -8.67 16.33 -9.57
CA GLN A 227 -7.39 16.98 -9.30
C GLN A 227 -6.22 16.23 -9.96
N CYS A 228 -6.22 14.90 -9.95
CA CYS A 228 -5.20 14.11 -10.66
C CYS A 228 -5.24 14.40 -12.17
N LYS A 229 -6.41 14.40 -12.79
CA LYS A 229 -6.58 14.72 -14.21
C LYS A 229 -6.12 16.15 -14.53
N LEU A 230 -6.52 17.13 -13.71
CA LEU A 230 -6.15 18.53 -13.88
C LEU A 230 -4.63 18.74 -13.84
N LYS A 231 -3.94 17.98 -12.99
CA LYS A 231 -2.51 18.13 -12.71
C LYS A 231 -1.61 17.14 -13.48
N GLY A 232 -2.21 16.30 -14.33
CA GLY A 232 -1.48 15.30 -15.13
C GLY A 232 -0.87 14.16 -14.30
N LEU A 233 -1.42 13.90 -13.12
CA LEU A 233 -1.09 12.74 -12.31
C LEU A 233 -1.89 11.54 -12.81
N LYS A 234 -1.27 10.36 -12.87
CA LYS A 234 -1.99 9.12 -13.06
C LYS A 234 -2.76 8.76 -11.80
N PHE A 235 -3.93 8.16 -11.97
CA PHE A 235 -4.81 7.77 -10.88
C PHE A 235 -4.98 6.25 -10.85
N GLY A 236 -4.78 5.64 -9.70
CA GLY A 236 -5.10 4.24 -9.45
C GLY A 236 -6.07 4.09 -8.29
N PHE A 237 -6.45 2.84 -7.98
CA PHE A 237 -7.17 2.55 -6.76
C PHE A 237 -6.74 1.22 -6.15
N TYR A 238 -6.59 1.25 -4.83
CA TYR A 238 -6.41 0.05 -4.02
C TYR A 238 -7.80 -0.53 -3.71
N TYR A 239 -7.94 -1.83 -3.96
CA TYR A 239 -9.20 -2.53 -3.78
C TYR A 239 -8.96 -3.91 -3.17
N CYS A 240 -9.43 -4.08 -1.92
CA CYS A 240 -9.47 -5.40 -1.31
C CYS A 240 -10.54 -6.26 -1.96
N THR A 241 -10.16 -7.45 -2.38
CA THR A 241 -11.05 -8.46 -2.95
C THR A 241 -11.75 -9.32 -1.89
N GLN A 242 -11.45 -9.07 -0.62
CA GLN A 242 -12.06 -9.72 0.52
C GLN A 242 -12.58 -8.66 1.50
N ASP A 243 -13.74 -8.90 2.07
CA ASP A 243 -14.18 -8.21 3.28
C ASP A 243 -13.97 -9.16 4.46
N TRP A 244 -13.45 -8.68 5.61
CA TRP A 244 -13.26 -9.53 6.79
C TRP A 244 -14.51 -10.32 7.13
N GLU A 245 -15.68 -9.70 7.02
CA GLU A 245 -17.00 -10.31 7.19
C GLU A 245 -17.98 -9.78 6.15
N TYR A 246 -18.80 -10.69 5.60
CA TYR A 246 -19.89 -10.31 4.71
C TYR A 246 -21.15 -11.14 4.99
N PRO A 247 -22.37 -10.55 5.01
CA PRO A 247 -23.60 -11.27 5.20
C PRO A 247 -24.01 -12.02 3.93
N ILE A 248 -24.26 -13.32 4.05
CA ILE A 248 -24.67 -14.21 2.94
C ILE A 248 -26.06 -14.76 3.22
N ILE A 249 -26.87 -14.89 2.16
CA ILE A 249 -28.16 -15.59 2.18
C ILE A 249 -27.90 -17.03 1.74
N GLY A 250 -28.03 -17.98 2.68
CA GLY A 250 -27.92 -19.40 2.40
C GLY A 250 -29.08 -19.95 1.57
N ASP A 251 -28.99 -21.22 1.16
CA ASP A 251 -29.95 -21.87 0.27
C ASP A 251 -31.38 -21.91 0.83
N ASN A 252 -31.52 -22.02 2.15
CA ASN A 252 -32.83 -22.03 2.85
C ASN A 252 -33.32 -20.63 3.19
N GLY A 253 -32.57 -19.59 2.77
CA GLY A 253 -32.87 -18.19 3.05
C GLY A 253 -32.41 -17.71 4.44
N GLU A 254 -31.68 -18.54 5.21
CA GLU A 254 -31.03 -18.11 6.45
C GLU A 254 -29.89 -17.12 6.19
N LEU A 255 -29.57 -16.32 7.18
CA LEU A 255 -28.41 -15.43 7.14
C LEU A 255 -27.18 -16.16 7.67
N LEU A 256 -26.12 -16.16 6.87
CA LEU A 256 -24.80 -16.70 7.18
C LEU A 256 -23.80 -15.54 7.19
N GLN A 257 -22.67 -15.77 7.83
CA GLN A 257 -21.52 -14.88 7.73
C GLN A 257 -20.43 -15.52 6.87
N ARG A 258 -20.10 -14.91 5.76
CA ARG A 258 -18.87 -15.22 5.06
C ARG A 258 -17.71 -14.54 5.80
N THR A 259 -16.71 -15.32 6.14
CA THR A 259 -15.51 -14.82 6.80
C THR A 259 -14.28 -15.43 6.15
N TRP A 260 -13.24 -14.63 6.01
CA TRP A 260 -11.89 -15.08 5.68
C TRP A 260 -11.04 -15.08 6.95
N PHE A 261 -9.86 -15.67 6.93
CA PHE A 261 -8.92 -15.74 8.06
C PHE A 261 -9.43 -16.56 9.26
N ARG A 262 -10.34 -17.50 9.05
CA ARG A 262 -10.77 -18.43 10.10
C ARG A 262 -9.70 -19.51 10.32
N GLY A 263 -9.07 -19.49 11.49
CA GLY A 263 -7.97 -20.40 11.80
C GLY A 263 -6.72 -20.10 10.95
N ASN A 264 -6.18 -21.11 10.28
CA ASN A 264 -4.99 -20.99 9.43
C ASN A 264 -5.32 -20.91 7.93
N THR A 265 -6.57 -20.69 7.56
CA THR A 265 -7.02 -20.63 6.16
C THR A 265 -7.49 -19.24 5.80
N ASN A 266 -7.16 -18.78 4.57
CA ASN A 266 -7.67 -17.55 3.99
C ASN A 266 -8.76 -17.86 2.93
N ILE A 267 -9.44 -18.99 3.06
CA ILE A 267 -10.55 -19.38 2.19
C ILE A 267 -11.84 -18.85 2.79
N GLY A 268 -12.71 -18.27 1.97
CA GLY A 268 -14.02 -17.81 2.38
C GLY A 268 -14.86 -18.96 2.93
N THR A 269 -15.37 -18.83 4.14
CA THR A 269 -16.18 -19.84 4.82
C THR A 269 -17.47 -19.21 5.29
N ASP A 270 -18.60 -19.79 4.91
CA ASP A 270 -19.91 -19.35 5.35
C ASP A 270 -20.24 -20.04 6.69
N VAL A 271 -20.43 -19.25 7.74
CA VAL A 271 -20.60 -19.71 9.10
C VAL A 271 -22.03 -19.49 9.56
N PRO A 272 -22.81 -20.56 9.87
CA PRO A 272 -24.10 -20.43 10.50
C PRO A 272 -24.02 -19.78 11.88
N LEU A 273 -25.03 -19.01 12.25
CA LEU A 273 -25.14 -18.43 13.60
C LEU A 273 -25.11 -19.48 14.72
N SER A 274 -25.67 -20.66 14.45
CA SER A 274 -25.72 -21.78 15.40
C SER A 274 -24.34 -22.30 15.84
N GLU A 275 -23.27 -21.94 15.11
CA GLU A 275 -21.88 -22.29 15.47
C GLU A 275 -21.22 -21.29 16.39
N THR A 276 -21.91 -20.23 16.78
CA THR A 276 -21.38 -19.24 17.72
C THR A 276 -21.72 -19.62 19.15
N SER A 277 -20.86 -19.24 20.10
CA SER A 277 -21.10 -19.47 21.53
C SER A 277 -22.06 -18.47 22.17
N LEU A 278 -22.50 -17.46 21.40
CA LEU A 278 -23.44 -16.42 21.84
C LEU A 278 -24.88 -16.81 21.50
N SER A 279 -25.85 -16.21 22.18
CA SER A 279 -27.25 -16.31 21.75
C SER A 279 -27.40 -15.65 20.37
N GLU A 280 -28.43 -16.06 19.62
CA GLU A 280 -28.68 -15.52 18.28
C GLU A 280 -28.77 -13.99 18.30
N ALA A 281 -29.51 -13.41 19.24
CA ALA A 281 -29.67 -11.96 19.37
C ALA A 281 -28.36 -11.25 19.71
N GLU A 282 -27.55 -11.79 20.63
CA GLU A 282 -26.22 -11.23 20.98
C GLU A 282 -25.25 -11.32 19.80
N THR A 283 -25.29 -12.40 19.05
CA THR A 283 -24.46 -12.60 17.86
C THR A 283 -24.81 -11.57 16.80
N TRP A 284 -26.08 -11.40 16.48
CA TRP A 284 -26.53 -10.40 15.51
C TRP A 284 -26.22 -8.98 15.93
N ALA A 285 -26.44 -8.62 17.19
CA ALA A 285 -26.08 -7.30 17.70
C ALA A 285 -24.57 -7.01 17.58
N ALA A 286 -23.73 -8.01 17.82
CA ALA A 286 -22.29 -7.89 17.62
C ALA A 286 -21.93 -7.73 16.14
N TRP A 287 -22.61 -8.43 15.25
CA TRP A 287 -22.37 -8.36 13.81
C TRP A 287 -22.84 -7.06 13.20
N GLU A 288 -23.99 -6.53 13.59
CA GLU A 288 -24.47 -5.22 13.18
C GLU A 288 -23.47 -4.10 13.50
N LYS A 289 -22.64 -4.27 14.54
CA LYS A 289 -21.53 -3.36 14.84
C LYS A 289 -20.31 -3.53 13.93
N LEU A 290 -20.12 -4.72 13.35
CA LEU A 290 -18.98 -5.02 12.47
C LEU A 290 -19.29 -4.75 10.98
N ILE A 291 -20.54 -4.93 10.58
CA ILE A 291 -20.97 -4.87 9.17
C ILE A 291 -22.18 -3.93 8.94
N PRO A 292 -22.20 -2.72 9.56
CA PRO A 292 -23.36 -1.86 9.45
C PRO A 292 -23.55 -1.37 8.02
N GLY A 293 -24.70 -1.68 7.43
CA GLY A 293 -25.05 -1.25 6.07
C GLY A 293 -24.60 -2.18 4.94
N LYS A 294 -23.96 -3.32 5.23
CA LYS A 294 -23.75 -4.36 4.21
C LYS A 294 -25.06 -5.02 3.87
N ILE A 295 -25.36 -5.14 2.59
CA ILE A 295 -26.59 -5.74 2.07
C ILE A 295 -26.34 -7.23 1.86
N PRO A 296 -27.12 -8.13 2.49
CA PRO A 296 -26.95 -9.57 2.31
C PRO A 296 -27.18 -10.00 0.86
N VAL A 297 -26.32 -10.87 0.35
CA VAL A 297 -26.37 -11.41 -1.02
C VAL A 297 -26.22 -12.93 -1.02
N LYS A 298 -26.51 -13.60 -2.14
CA LYS A 298 -26.32 -15.06 -2.27
C LYS A 298 -24.91 -15.40 -2.75
N ASP A 299 -24.39 -14.67 -3.72
CA ASP A 299 -23.07 -14.88 -4.30
C ASP A 299 -22.21 -13.64 -4.05
N TYR A 300 -21.24 -13.75 -3.16
CA TYR A 300 -20.33 -12.65 -2.80
C TYR A 300 -19.63 -12.03 -4.03
N LEU A 301 -19.22 -12.87 -4.99
CA LEU A 301 -18.51 -12.39 -6.17
C LEU A 301 -19.46 -11.74 -7.18
N LYS A 302 -20.54 -12.44 -7.54
CA LYS A 302 -21.40 -12.00 -8.64
C LYS A 302 -22.42 -10.94 -8.24
N ASP A 303 -22.88 -10.99 -6.99
CA ASP A 303 -23.90 -10.05 -6.51
C ASP A 303 -23.32 -8.82 -5.82
N TYR A 304 -21.99 -8.83 -5.52
CA TYR A 304 -21.34 -7.73 -4.80
C TYR A 304 -19.98 -7.35 -5.38
N LEU A 305 -18.94 -8.20 -5.23
CA LEU A 305 -17.55 -7.79 -5.40
C LEU A 305 -17.21 -7.35 -6.85
N ILE A 306 -17.52 -8.22 -7.83
CA ILE A 306 -17.19 -7.94 -9.25
C ILE A 306 -17.99 -6.75 -9.79
N PRO A 307 -19.33 -6.66 -9.57
CA PRO A 307 -20.08 -5.49 -9.98
C PRO A 307 -19.63 -4.19 -9.30
N GLN A 308 -19.27 -4.23 -8.01
CA GLN A 308 -18.76 -3.06 -7.28
C GLN A 308 -17.41 -2.59 -7.83
N ALA A 309 -16.50 -3.50 -8.15
CA ALA A 309 -15.22 -3.14 -8.78
C ALA A 309 -15.43 -2.53 -10.18
N ALA A 310 -16.35 -3.09 -10.96
CA ALA A 310 -16.72 -2.54 -12.28
C ALA A 310 -17.37 -1.15 -12.16
N GLU A 311 -18.25 -0.93 -11.16
CA GLU A 311 -18.79 0.38 -10.83
C GLU A 311 -17.68 1.41 -10.63
N PHE A 312 -16.66 1.10 -9.82
CA PHE A 312 -15.53 1.99 -9.59
C PHE A 312 -14.76 2.30 -10.89
N ILE A 313 -14.49 1.27 -11.69
CA ILE A 313 -13.80 1.40 -12.98
C ILE A 313 -14.58 2.33 -13.91
N ASP A 314 -15.89 2.15 -14.01
CA ASP A 314 -16.74 2.92 -14.89
C ASP A 314 -16.92 4.39 -14.42
N MET A 315 -17.02 4.62 -13.10
CA MET A 315 -17.20 5.95 -12.53
C MET A 315 -15.95 6.82 -12.63
N TYR A 316 -14.77 6.25 -12.40
CA TYR A 316 -13.55 7.02 -12.18
C TYR A 316 -12.48 6.84 -13.24
N ASP A 317 -12.61 5.83 -14.11
CA ASP A 317 -11.68 5.53 -15.21
C ASP A 317 -10.20 5.51 -14.76
N PRO A 318 -9.81 4.66 -13.79
CA PRO A 318 -8.47 4.63 -13.25
C PRO A 318 -7.42 4.13 -14.26
N ASP A 319 -6.14 4.47 -14.03
CA ASP A 319 -4.99 3.99 -14.82
C ASP A 319 -4.35 2.75 -14.20
N ILE A 320 -4.49 2.57 -12.88
CA ILE A 320 -3.89 1.46 -12.13
C ILE A 320 -4.96 0.80 -11.27
N LEU A 321 -5.02 -0.52 -11.33
CA LEU A 321 -5.79 -1.36 -10.40
C LEU A 321 -4.82 -2.07 -9.45
N TRP A 322 -4.94 -1.80 -8.17
CA TRP A 322 -4.10 -2.35 -7.13
C TRP A 322 -4.91 -3.28 -6.21
N TYR A 323 -4.84 -4.59 -6.45
CA TYR A 323 -5.49 -5.61 -5.64
C TYR A 323 -4.79 -5.83 -4.30
N ASP A 324 -5.55 -6.32 -3.31
CA ASP A 324 -5.02 -6.95 -2.11
C ASP A 324 -5.95 -8.07 -1.62
N GLY A 325 -5.41 -8.95 -0.75
CA GLY A 325 -6.14 -10.10 -0.21
C GLY A 325 -5.75 -11.44 -0.85
N ASP A 326 -4.69 -11.47 -1.64
CA ASP A 326 -4.28 -12.62 -2.45
C ASP A 326 -3.61 -13.77 -1.68
N TRP A 327 -3.00 -13.51 -0.57
CA TRP A 327 -2.01 -14.33 0.18
C TRP A 327 -2.09 -15.86 -0.06
N THR A 328 -3.08 -16.55 0.54
CA THR A 328 -3.31 -18.00 0.38
C THR A 328 -4.70 -18.32 -0.17
N THR A 329 -5.33 -17.33 -0.81
CA THR A 329 -6.70 -17.42 -1.32
C THR A 329 -6.70 -17.81 -2.78
N PRO A 330 -7.49 -18.83 -3.19
CA PRO A 330 -7.66 -19.17 -4.59
C PRO A 330 -8.26 -18.02 -5.41
N VAL A 331 -7.86 -17.89 -6.68
CA VAL A 331 -8.35 -16.82 -7.58
C VAL A 331 -9.88 -16.88 -7.75
N GLU A 332 -10.44 -18.08 -7.68
CA GLU A 332 -11.88 -18.33 -7.80
C GLU A 332 -12.69 -17.74 -6.63
N GLU A 333 -12.03 -17.44 -5.51
CA GLU A 333 -12.62 -16.79 -4.33
C GLU A 333 -12.49 -15.26 -4.36
N LEU A 334 -11.74 -14.71 -5.31
CA LEU A 334 -11.35 -13.31 -5.37
C LEU A 334 -11.93 -12.54 -6.56
N GLY A 335 -12.41 -13.22 -7.61
CA GLY A 335 -12.91 -12.58 -8.83
C GLY A 335 -11.88 -11.72 -9.59
N THR A 336 -10.59 -11.90 -9.27
CA THR A 336 -9.51 -11.04 -9.80
C THR A 336 -9.33 -11.16 -11.31
N TYR A 337 -9.60 -12.33 -11.87
CA TYR A 337 -9.50 -12.54 -13.32
C TYR A 337 -10.60 -11.80 -14.09
N GLU A 338 -11.83 -11.86 -13.61
CA GLU A 338 -12.97 -11.16 -14.21
C GLU A 338 -12.79 -9.65 -14.13
N ILE A 339 -12.37 -9.14 -12.97
CA ILE A 339 -12.17 -7.70 -12.78
C ILE A 339 -11.01 -7.19 -13.66
N ALA A 340 -9.89 -7.94 -13.74
CA ALA A 340 -8.76 -7.55 -14.60
C ALA A 340 -9.13 -7.59 -16.09
N ALA A 341 -9.81 -8.66 -16.54
CA ALA A 341 -10.27 -8.78 -17.92
C ALA A 341 -11.22 -7.65 -18.31
N TYR A 342 -12.16 -7.33 -17.41
CA TYR A 342 -13.06 -6.19 -17.59
C TYR A 342 -12.28 -4.87 -17.71
N PHE A 343 -11.34 -4.63 -16.79
CA PHE A 343 -10.54 -3.41 -16.73
C PHE A 343 -9.70 -3.21 -18.01
N TYR A 344 -9.00 -4.24 -18.47
CA TYR A 344 -8.20 -4.19 -19.69
C TYR A 344 -9.07 -3.95 -20.92
N ASN A 345 -10.20 -4.67 -21.06
CA ASN A 345 -11.10 -4.49 -22.20
C ASN A 345 -11.78 -3.13 -22.23
N GLN A 346 -12.09 -2.54 -21.07
CA GLN A 346 -12.62 -1.18 -20.98
C GLN A 346 -11.60 -0.11 -21.37
N ALA A 347 -10.33 -0.37 -21.15
CA ALA A 347 -9.24 0.54 -21.51
C ALA A 347 -8.76 0.38 -22.96
N GLU A 348 -8.94 -0.80 -23.57
CA GLU A 348 -8.43 -1.14 -24.88
C GLU A 348 -8.79 -0.11 -25.96
N GLY A 349 -7.80 0.36 -26.71
CA GLY A 349 -7.98 1.39 -27.75
C GLY A 349 -8.23 2.82 -27.24
N ARG A 350 -8.30 3.05 -25.93
CA ARG A 350 -8.51 4.37 -25.32
C ARG A 350 -7.29 4.85 -24.54
N LYS A 351 -6.74 4.01 -23.70
CA LYS A 351 -5.58 4.29 -22.85
C LYS A 351 -4.87 3.00 -22.43
N GLU A 352 -3.63 3.14 -21.98
CA GLU A 352 -2.89 2.06 -21.35
C GLU A 352 -3.15 2.07 -19.85
N VAL A 353 -3.33 0.88 -19.28
CA VAL A 353 -3.60 0.66 -17.85
C VAL A 353 -2.68 -0.43 -17.28
N ALA A 354 -2.61 -0.55 -15.96
CA ALA A 354 -1.79 -1.57 -15.31
C ALA A 354 -2.51 -2.20 -14.11
N VAL A 355 -2.24 -3.47 -13.87
CA VAL A 355 -2.74 -4.24 -12.72
C VAL A 355 -1.55 -4.84 -11.96
N ASN A 356 -1.59 -4.81 -10.63
CA ASN A 356 -0.54 -5.43 -9.83
C ASN A 356 -0.62 -6.97 -9.84
N ASP A 357 0.32 -7.64 -9.17
CA ASP A 357 0.49 -9.11 -9.18
C ASP A 357 -0.30 -9.85 -8.08
N ARG A 358 -1.19 -9.17 -7.36
CA ARG A 358 -1.92 -9.74 -6.22
C ARG A 358 -3.22 -10.44 -6.64
N TYR A 359 -3.10 -11.40 -7.56
CA TYR A 359 -4.23 -12.12 -8.13
C TYR A 359 -4.80 -13.25 -7.27
N GLY A 360 -4.00 -13.82 -6.36
CA GLY A 360 -4.37 -14.99 -5.56
C GLY A 360 -3.51 -16.22 -5.85
N MET A 361 -4.08 -17.41 -5.69
CA MET A 361 -3.40 -18.69 -5.87
C MET A 361 -4.10 -19.56 -6.91
N VAL A 362 -3.30 -20.32 -7.66
CA VAL A 362 -3.78 -21.38 -8.55
C VAL A 362 -3.07 -22.69 -8.20
N GLY A 363 -3.83 -23.74 -7.94
CA GLY A 363 -3.28 -25.06 -7.60
C GLY A 363 -2.34 -25.04 -6.39
N GLY A 364 -2.60 -24.18 -5.41
CA GLY A 364 -1.79 -24.02 -4.20
C GLY A 364 -0.49 -23.19 -4.38
N ARG A 365 -0.32 -22.52 -5.53
CA ARG A 365 0.84 -21.66 -5.81
C ARG A 365 0.39 -20.20 -5.92
N THR A 366 1.08 -19.31 -5.23
CA THR A 366 0.84 -17.86 -5.38
C THR A 366 1.16 -17.40 -6.79
N LEU A 367 0.39 -16.41 -7.26
CA LEU A 367 0.65 -15.73 -8.53
C LEU A 367 1.50 -14.47 -8.37
N ARG A 368 1.89 -14.11 -7.15
CA ARG A 368 2.83 -12.99 -6.91
C ARG A 368 4.16 -13.25 -7.62
N ASN A 369 4.70 -12.23 -8.27
CA ASN A 369 5.91 -12.28 -9.12
C ASN A 369 5.81 -13.29 -10.30
N ILE A 370 4.58 -13.63 -10.70
CA ILE A 370 4.31 -14.53 -11.83
C ILE A 370 3.34 -13.88 -12.82
N ARG A 371 2.27 -13.27 -12.35
CA ARG A 371 1.21 -12.67 -13.17
C ARG A 371 0.93 -11.25 -12.72
N GLY A 372 0.55 -10.39 -13.67
CA GLY A 372 0.27 -8.97 -13.48
C GLY A 372 1.31 -8.10 -14.17
N ASP A 373 0.95 -6.84 -14.40
CA ASP A 373 1.84 -5.86 -15.05
C ASP A 373 2.91 -5.34 -14.09
N ILE A 374 2.60 -5.31 -12.78
CA ILE A 374 3.44 -4.71 -11.76
C ILE A 374 3.68 -5.74 -10.65
N PHE A 375 4.93 -6.16 -10.46
CA PHE A 375 5.28 -6.99 -9.32
C PHE A 375 5.44 -6.14 -8.06
N THR A 376 4.84 -6.56 -6.96
CA THR A 376 4.80 -5.79 -5.72
C THR A 376 5.75 -6.33 -4.66
N SER A 377 6.48 -5.42 -4.02
CA SER A 377 7.32 -5.65 -2.85
C SER A 377 6.89 -4.71 -1.72
N GLU A 378 7.16 -5.09 -0.47
CA GLU A 378 6.72 -4.35 0.71
C GLU A 378 7.84 -4.26 1.74
N TYR A 379 8.10 -3.06 2.28
CA TYR A 379 9.14 -2.75 3.28
C TYR A 379 10.54 -3.27 2.96
N GLY A 380 10.97 -3.17 1.72
CA GLY A 380 12.31 -3.57 1.30
C GLY A 380 12.48 -5.09 1.18
N TYR A 381 11.41 -5.86 1.29
CA TYR A 381 11.47 -7.31 1.15
C TYR A 381 12.09 -7.72 -0.20
N GLY A 382 11.72 -7.02 -1.28
CA GLY A 382 12.28 -7.20 -2.60
C GLY A 382 13.77 -6.86 -2.68
N ILE A 383 14.18 -5.70 -2.13
CA ILE A 383 15.58 -5.23 -2.13
C ILE A 383 16.46 -6.12 -1.26
N SER A 384 15.98 -6.46 -0.05
CA SER A 384 16.80 -7.22 0.93
C SER A 384 16.91 -8.71 0.60
N LYS A 385 15.89 -9.32 -0.01
CA LYS A 385 15.82 -10.78 -0.20
C LYS A 385 15.81 -11.27 -1.64
N GLY A 386 15.40 -10.48 -2.63
CA GLY A 386 15.17 -10.98 -3.99
C GLY A 386 15.73 -10.13 -5.12
N TYR A 387 15.51 -8.83 -5.07
CA TYR A 387 15.80 -7.95 -6.21
C TYR A 387 17.22 -7.35 -6.15
N LYS A 388 18.21 -8.20 -5.90
CA LYS A 388 19.63 -7.78 -5.96
C LYS A 388 20.09 -7.49 -7.39
N THR A 389 19.33 -7.93 -8.36
CA THR A 389 19.60 -7.80 -9.80
C THR A 389 18.40 -7.14 -10.48
N LYS A 390 18.65 -6.57 -11.67
CA LYS A 390 17.60 -6.09 -12.58
C LYS A 390 16.55 -7.18 -12.79
N LEU A 391 15.29 -6.88 -12.46
CA LEU A 391 14.19 -7.73 -12.87
C LEU A 391 13.87 -7.50 -14.36
N SER A 392 13.45 -8.55 -15.04
CA SER A 392 12.95 -8.47 -16.41
C SER A 392 11.50 -7.97 -16.50
N HIS A 393 10.90 -7.61 -15.38
CA HIS A 393 9.52 -7.19 -15.23
C HIS A 393 9.44 -5.89 -14.43
N ALA A 394 8.49 -5.03 -14.72
CA ALA A 394 8.21 -3.84 -13.93
C ALA A 394 7.82 -4.23 -12.49
N TRP A 395 8.30 -3.50 -11.52
CA TRP A 395 8.01 -3.77 -10.12
C TRP A 395 7.91 -2.49 -9.29
N GLU A 396 7.31 -2.62 -8.14
CA GLU A 396 7.03 -1.50 -7.24
C GLU A 396 7.32 -1.90 -5.79
N GLU A 397 8.01 -1.03 -5.08
CA GLU A 397 8.19 -1.12 -3.64
C GLU A 397 7.17 -0.24 -2.94
N ASN A 398 6.30 -0.82 -2.10
CA ASN A 398 5.39 -0.04 -1.27
C ASN A 398 5.84 -0.07 0.19
N ARG A 399 5.91 1.10 0.82
CA ARG A 399 6.23 1.23 2.23
C ARG A 399 5.87 2.60 2.80
N GLY A 400 5.67 2.67 4.12
CA GLY A 400 5.45 3.90 4.86
C GLY A 400 6.69 4.79 4.99
N ILE A 401 6.45 6.05 5.29
CA ILE A 401 7.50 6.99 5.74
C ILE A 401 8.05 6.56 7.11
N SER A 402 7.26 5.80 7.89
CA SER A 402 7.67 5.14 9.12
C SER A 402 7.63 3.62 8.96
N GLN A 403 7.75 2.88 10.07
CA GLN A 403 7.43 1.46 10.11
C GLN A 403 5.91 1.20 10.15
N SER A 404 5.09 2.23 10.32
CA SER A 404 3.63 2.12 10.29
C SER A 404 3.11 2.14 8.85
N PHE A 405 2.32 1.11 8.48
CA PHE A 405 1.68 1.05 7.17
C PHE A 405 0.54 2.07 7.09
N GLY A 406 -0.36 2.10 8.08
CA GLY A 406 -1.41 3.11 8.24
C GLY A 406 -1.00 4.26 9.18
N PHE A 407 -1.88 5.26 9.33
CA PHE A 407 -1.67 6.35 10.29
C PHE A 407 -1.48 5.83 11.71
N ASN A 408 -0.40 6.28 12.37
CA ASN A 408 -0.10 5.94 13.77
C ASN A 408 0.28 7.20 14.54
N TRP A 409 -0.51 7.56 15.55
CA TRP A 409 -0.23 8.74 16.37
C TRP A 409 1.04 8.62 17.23
N GLN A 410 1.60 7.39 17.35
CA GLN A 410 2.88 7.16 18.03
C GLN A 410 4.10 7.47 17.14
N ASP A 411 3.91 7.69 15.83
CA ASP A 411 5.02 8.07 14.96
C ASP A 411 5.58 9.44 15.37
N THR A 412 6.91 9.52 15.46
CA THR A 412 7.66 10.71 15.88
C THR A 412 8.78 11.00 14.89
N GLU A 413 9.41 12.18 14.99
CA GLU A 413 10.60 12.52 14.18
C GLU A 413 11.76 11.52 14.34
N GLU A 414 11.77 10.71 15.42
CA GLU A 414 12.83 9.73 15.71
C GLU A 414 12.59 8.38 15.05
N ASN A 415 11.32 7.98 14.84
CA ASN A 415 10.98 6.68 14.25
C ASN A 415 10.50 6.74 12.80
N VAL A 416 10.40 7.94 12.21
CA VAL A 416 10.19 8.12 10.77
C VAL A 416 11.53 8.17 10.04
N VAL A 417 11.57 7.68 8.79
CA VAL A 417 12.77 7.77 7.95
C VAL A 417 13.18 9.23 7.76
N THR A 418 14.47 9.48 7.78
CA THR A 418 15.04 10.79 7.44
C THR A 418 14.86 11.08 5.94
N SER A 419 14.94 12.35 5.56
CA SER A 419 14.89 12.71 4.13
C SER A 419 16.07 12.14 3.34
N LYS A 420 17.23 11.94 3.97
CA LYS A 420 18.39 11.26 3.38
C LYS A 420 18.06 9.79 3.06
N GLU A 421 17.53 9.07 4.04
CA GLU A 421 17.15 7.67 3.86
C GLU A 421 16.06 7.50 2.80
N LEU A 422 15.10 8.42 2.74
CA LEU A 422 14.04 8.41 1.73
C LEU A 422 14.58 8.64 0.31
N VAL A 423 15.54 9.57 0.15
CA VAL A 423 16.23 9.82 -1.12
C VAL A 423 17.06 8.59 -1.52
N ASP A 424 17.85 8.04 -0.61
CA ASP A 424 18.68 6.85 -0.86
C ASP A 424 17.82 5.65 -1.26
N MET A 425 16.65 5.49 -0.63
CA MET A 425 15.70 4.44 -0.94
C MET A 425 15.16 4.58 -2.36
N LEU A 426 14.70 5.78 -2.76
CA LEU A 426 14.25 6.04 -4.12
C LEU A 426 15.33 5.71 -5.15
N ILE A 427 16.57 6.18 -4.92
CA ILE A 427 17.71 5.92 -5.80
C ILE A 427 17.95 4.41 -5.94
N ASN A 428 17.99 3.69 -4.82
CA ASN A 428 18.24 2.25 -4.81
C ASN A 428 17.16 1.45 -5.53
N ILE A 429 15.88 1.83 -5.40
CA ILE A 429 14.76 1.20 -6.09
C ILE A 429 14.86 1.46 -7.58
N VAL A 430 15.05 2.72 -7.99
CA VAL A 430 15.11 3.13 -9.40
C VAL A 430 16.30 2.53 -10.12
N ALA A 431 17.47 2.46 -9.50
CA ALA A 431 18.65 1.81 -10.06
C ALA A 431 18.41 0.32 -10.38
N ARG A 432 17.46 -0.32 -9.69
CA ARG A 432 17.02 -1.71 -9.91
C ARG A 432 15.83 -1.85 -10.86
N GLY A 433 15.37 -0.73 -11.43
CA GLY A 433 14.24 -0.70 -12.37
C GLY A 433 12.88 -0.68 -11.72
N GLY A 434 12.79 -0.42 -10.41
CA GLY A 434 11.53 -0.34 -9.68
C GLY A 434 10.97 1.08 -9.58
N ASN A 435 9.73 1.16 -9.12
CA ASN A 435 9.07 2.38 -8.66
C ASN A 435 8.96 2.38 -7.13
N LEU A 436 9.01 3.55 -6.51
CA LEU A 436 8.63 3.71 -5.11
C LEU A 436 7.17 4.18 -5.03
N LEU A 437 6.31 3.35 -4.45
CA LEU A 437 4.95 3.74 -4.05
C LEU A 437 4.99 4.05 -2.55
N LEU A 438 5.14 5.33 -2.22
CA LEU A 438 5.31 5.79 -0.85
C LEU A 438 3.95 5.96 -0.17
N ILE A 439 3.76 5.27 0.95
CA ILE A 439 2.55 5.36 1.74
C ILE A 439 2.53 6.69 2.49
N VAL A 440 1.44 7.41 2.33
CA VAL A 440 1.12 8.68 2.99
C VAL A 440 -0.17 8.49 3.78
N ASN A 441 -0.15 8.86 5.06
CA ASN A 441 -1.16 8.48 6.02
C ASN A 441 -1.84 9.72 6.63
N PRO A 442 -2.99 10.15 6.11
CA PRO A 442 -3.82 11.15 6.79
C PRO A 442 -4.37 10.62 8.12
N ASP A 443 -4.59 11.51 9.05
CA ASP A 443 -5.36 11.22 10.27
C ASP A 443 -6.85 10.95 9.96
N GLY A 444 -7.64 10.65 10.99
CA GLY A 444 -9.08 10.34 10.83
C GLY A 444 -9.93 11.47 10.24
N GLN A 445 -9.43 12.72 10.18
CA GLN A 445 -10.11 13.85 9.54
C GLN A 445 -9.54 14.20 8.15
N GLY A 446 -8.48 13.56 7.73
CA GLY A 446 -7.84 13.75 6.43
C GLY A 446 -6.66 14.71 6.41
N ALA A 447 -6.17 15.16 7.57
CA ALA A 447 -4.98 15.99 7.68
C ALA A 447 -3.72 15.13 7.64
N LEU A 448 -2.69 15.59 6.92
CA LEU A 448 -1.40 14.94 6.90
C LEU A 448 -0.51 15.40 8.06
N PRO A 449 0.19 14.48 8.75
CA PRO A 449 1.18 14.84 9.76
C PRO A 449 2.30 15.73 9.18
N ASP A 450 2.65 16.81 9.91
CA ASP A 450 3.68 17.77 9.47
C ASP A 450 5.02 17.10 9.14
N MET A 451 5.38 16.04 9.87
CA MET A 451 6.61 15.29 9.62
C MET A 451 6.60 14.60 8.24
N GLN A 452 5.45 14.07 7.81
CA GLN A 452 5.31 13.47 6.48
C GLN A 452 5.37 14.56 5.39
N VAL A 453 4.65 15.67 5.59
CA VAL A 453 4.68 16.82 4.67
C VAL A 453 6.11 17.34 4.48
N LYS A 454 6.88 17.45 5.57
CA LYS A 454 8.30 17.86 5.53
C LYS A 454 9.15 16.91 4.68
N ARG A 455 9.03 15.59 4.88
CA ARG A 455 9.78 14.59 4.10
C ARG A 455 9.46 14.67 2.61
N LEU A 456 8.16 14.80 2.29
CA LEU A 456 7.70 14.92 0.90
C LEU A 456 8.25 16.18 0.22
N LYS A 457 8.27 17.32 0.89
CA LYS A 457 8.85 18.55 0.34
C LYS A 457 10.36 18.45 0.16
N GLU A 458 11.08 17.85 1.09
CA GLU A 458 12.53 17.71 1.02
C GLU A 458 12.98 16.77 -0.10
N ILE A 459 12.29 15.62 -0.31
CA ILE A 459 12.58 14.76 -1.48
C ILE A 459 12.24 15.46 -2.79
N GLY A 460 11.17 16.24 -2.82
CA GLY A 460 10.80 17.05 -4.00
C GLY A 460 11.84 18.09 -4.35
N LEU A 461 12.42 18.77 -3.37
CA LEU A 461 13.54 19.70 -3.59
C LEU A 461 14.76 19.00 -4.19
N TRP A 462 15.08 17.80 -3.71
CA TRP A 462 16.17 17.00 -4.28
C TRP A 462 15.86 16.57 -5.73
N LEU A 463 14.63 16.13 -6.01
CA LEU A 463 14.19 15.70 -7.34
C LEU A 463 14.15 16.85 -8.37
N LYS A 464 13.92 18.10 -7.95
CA LYS A 464 14.03 19.26 -8.86
C LYS A 464 15.43 19.39 -9.47
N THR A 465 16.46 19.01 -8.73
CA THR A 465 17.85 19.05 -9.22
C THR A 465 18.24 17.73 -9.91
N ASN A 466 17.85 16.59 -9.33
CA ASN A 466 18.39 15.29 -9.72
C ASN A 466 17.41 14.40 -10.52
N GLY A 467 16.18 14.87 -10.77
CA GLY A 467 15.13 14.11 -11.41
C GLY A 467 15.46 13.59 -12.81
N GLU A 468 16.39 14.24 -13.52
CA GLU A 468 16.90 13.76 -14.81
C GLU A 468 17.54 12.37 -14.70
N GLY A 469 18.23 12.08 -13.59
CA GLY A 469 18.81 10.76 -13.31
C GLY A 469 17.83 9.73 -12.73
N ILE A 470 16.56 10.12 -12.52
CA ILE A 470 15.51 9.28 -11.92
C ILE A 470 14.42 8.94 -12.94
N TYR A 471 13.68 9.97 -13.41
CA TYR A 471 12.53 9.76 -14.31
C TYR A 471 12.98 9.41 -15.73
N TYR A 472 12.17 8.60 -16.42
CA TYR A 472 12.43 8.16 -17.79
C TYR A 472 13.75 7.41 -17.96
N THR A 473 14.31 6.90 -16.86
CA THR A 473 15.55 6.12 -16.88
C THR A 473 15.29 4.61 -16.86
N ARG A 474 16.35 3.86 -17.18
CA ARG A 474 16.38 2.40 -17.09
C ARG A 474 17.60 1.98 -16.23
N PRO A 475 17.61 0.78 -15.67
CA PRO A 475 18.79 0.26 -14.97
C PRO A 475 20.02 0.23 -15.89
N TYR A 476 21.16 0.62 -15.36
CA TYR A 476 22.44 0.41 -16.02
C TYR A 476 22.90 -1.06 -15.88
N ASP A 477 23.91 -1.47 -16.64
CA ASP A 477 24.42 -2.85 -16.60
C ASP A 477 24.98 -3.24 -15.22
N VAL A 478 25.55 -2.27 -14.51
CA VAL A 478 25.94 -2.39 -13.12
C VAL A 478 25.00 -1.50 -12.28
N ILE A 479 24.29 -2.11 -11.36
CA ILE A 479 23.30 -1.40 -10.53
C ILE A 479 23.96 -0.41 -9.58
N ALA A 480 25.05 -0.85 -8.92
CA ALA A 480 25.76 -0.02 -7.95
C ALA A 480 27.21 -0.51 -7.76
N GLU A 481 28.10 0.41 -7.38
CA GLU A 481 29.41 0.16 -6.83
C GLU A 481 29.62 1.01 -5.57
N GLU A 482 29.98 0.37 -4.44
CA GLU A 482 30.08 1.06 -3.13
C GLU A 482 28.84 1.93 -2.81
N ALA A 483 29.02 3.21 -2.63
CA ALA A 483 27.95 4.19 -2.35
C ALA A 483 27.44 4.91 -3.63
N ILE A 484 27.67 4.35 -4.82
CA ILE A 484 27.26 4.93 -6.11
C ILE A 484 26.25 3.99 -6.77
N CYS A 485 25.06 4.52 -7.06
CA CYS A 485 24.04 3.82 -7.84
C CYS A 485 24.03 4.33 -9.30
N TYR A 486 23.60 3.49 -10.22
CA TYR A 486 23.60 3.83 -11.64
C TYR A 486 22.22 3.70 -12.26
N THR A 487 21.90 4.69 -13.11
CA THR A 487 20.78 4.62 -14.06
C THR A 487 21.30 5.04 -15.44
N ARG A 488 20.52 4.80 -16.49
CA ARG A 488 20.82 5.28 -17.84
C ARG A 488 19.60 5.85 -18.54
N SER A 489 19.81 6.74 -19.50
CA SER A 489 18.77 7.23 -20.39
C SER A 489 18.21 6.11 -21.28
N LYS A 490 16.97 6.26 -21.78
CA LYS A 490 16.31 5.26 -22.63
C LYS A 490 17.04 5.00 -23.95
N ASP A 491 17.72 6.02 -24.49
CA ASP A 491 18.55 5.93 -25.71
C ASP A 491 19.94 5.34 -25.44
N GLU A 492 20.23 5.00 -24.19
CA GLU A 492 21.49 4.41 -23.71
C GLU A 492 22.74 5.28 -23.89
N GLN A 493 22.59 6.56 -24.28
CA GLN A 493 23.72 7.46 -24.54
C GLN A 493 24.23 8.17 -23.28
N THR A 494 23.48 8.16 -22.21
CA THR A 494 23.82 8.84 -20.96
C THR A 494 23.70 7.90 -19.78
N VAL A 495 24.74 7.85 -18.97
CA VAL A 495 24.75 7.19 -17.67
C VAL A 495 24.71 8.24 -16.57
N TYR A 496 23.88 8.00 -15.57
CA TYR A 496 23.83 8.80 -14.37
C TYR A 496 24.47 8.01 -13.23
N ALA A 497 25.62 8.50 -12.73
CA ALA A 497 26.26 7.99 -11.53
C ALA A 497 25.76 8.80 -10.34
N ILE A 498 24.99 8.17 -9.45
CA ILE A 498 24.35 8.84 -8.30
C ILE A 498 25.10 8.46 -7.04
N SER A 499 25.96 9.36 -6.56
CA SER A 499 26.69 9.17 -5.30
C SER A 499 25.76 9.44 -4.12
N LEU A 500 25.57 8.47 -3.26
CA LEU A 500 24.73 8.58 -2.07
C LEU A 500 25.34 9.53 -1.03
N ASP A 501 26.68 9.67 -1.04
CA ASP A 501 27.40 10.58 -0.18
C ASP A 501 28.21 11.60 -1.01
N TRP A 502 28.65 12.70 -0.40
CA TRP A 502 29.56 13.64 -1.05
C TRP A 502 30.91 12.99 -1.29
N PRO A 503 31.39 12.92 -2.54
CA PRO A 503 32.60 12.15 -2.88
C PRO A 503 33.92 12.86 -2.51
N GLY A 504 33.87 14.07 -1.93
CA GLY A 504 35.06 14.85 -1.60
C GLY A 504 35.63 15.62 -2.79
N ASP A 505 36.96 15.56 -2.97
CA ASP A 505 37.67 16.26 -4.04
C ASP A 505 37.64 15.52 -5.39
N ARG A 506 37.25 14.26 -5.40
CA ARG A 506 37.13 13.42 -6.60
C ARG A 506 36.09 12.31 -6.46
N LEU A 507 35.50 11.92 -7.59
CA LEU A 507 34.68 10.73 -7.74
C LEU A 507 35.41 9.71 -8.62
N GLU A 508 35.57 8.48 -8.13
CA GLU A 508 36.15 7.37 -8.89
C GLU A 508 35.06 6.38 -9.33
N LEU A 509 34.98 6.11 -10.63
CA LEU A 509 34.02 5.19 -11.23
C LEU A 509 34.77 4.06 -11.94
N ASN A 510 34.56 2.82 -11.50
CA ASN A 510 35.20 1.65 -12.08
C ASN A 510 34.39 1.07 -13.25
N MET A 511 33.10 1.37 -13.33
CA MET A 511 32.16 0.72 -14.23
C MET A 511 31.69 1.58 -15.40
N VAL A 512 32.07 2.84 -15.43
CA VAL A 512 31.63 3.79 -16.48
C VAL A 512 32.84 4.40 -17.18
N ARG A 513 32.88 4.28 -18.49
CA ARG A 513 33.86 5.00 -19.34
C ARG A 513 33.12 6.07 -20.14
N PRO A 514 33.43 7.36 -19.99
CA PRO A 514 32.85 8.41 -20.81
C PRO A 514 33.29 8.29 -22.27
N ALA A 515 32.48 8.81 -23.19
CA ALA A 515 32.91 8.97 -24.58
C ALA A 515 34.11 9.93 -24.65
N ASP A 516 35.02 9.70 -25.60
CA ASP A 516 36.20 10.52 -25.78
C ASP A 516 35.79 11.98 -26.04
N ASN A 517 36.41 12.92 -25.29
CA ASN A 517 36.11 14.35 -25.31
C ASN A 517 34.67 14.73 -24.87
N SER A 518 33.94 13.84 -24.21
CA SER A 518 32.64 14.20 -23.63
C SER A 518 32.81 15.02 -22.36
N GLU A 519 31.72 15.73 -21.99
CA GLU A 519 31.65 16.51 -20.76
C GLU A 519 30.92 15.72 -19.67
N ILE A 520 31.37 15.85 -18.42
CA ILE A 520 30.69 15.31 -17.23
C ILE A 520 30.13 16.49 -16.44
N TYR A 521 28.88 16.40 -16.03
CA TYR A 521 28.22 17.42 -15.23
C TYR A 521 27.73 16.86 -13.90
N LEU A 522 27.93 17.61 -12.83
CA LEU A 522 27.16 17.44 -11.60
C LEU A 522 25.83 18.17 -11.78
N LEU A 523 24.70 17.49 -11.66
CA LEU A 523 23.38 18.12 -11.85
C LEU A 523 23.17 19.26 -10.85
N GLY A 524 22.69 20.39 -11.36
CA GLY A 524 22.56 21.65 -10.62
C GLY A 524 23.85 22.47 -10.52
N TYR A 525 24.93 22.07 -11.21
CA TYR A 525 26.15 22.83 -11.38
C TYR A 525 26.45 22.95 -12.87
N ASP A 526 26.39 24.18 -13.42
CA ASP A 526 26.39 24.42 -14.86
C ASP A 526 27.79 24.35 -15.54
N ILE A 527 28.86 24.19 -14.76
CA ILE A 527 30.21 24.12 -15.29
C ILE A 527 30.62 22.65 -15.43
N PRO A 528 31.10 22.21 -16.63
CA PRO A 528 31.56 20.86 -16.81
C PRO A 528 32.76 20.56 -15.90
N LEU A 529 32.77 19.35 -15.34
CA LEU A 529 33.82 18.87 -14.45
C LEU A 529 34.98 18.32 -15.29
N SER A 530 36.22 18.57 -14.87
CA SER A 530 37.38 17.92 -15.46
C SER A 530 37.44 16.46 -15.02
N TRP A 531 37.88 15.59 -15.94
CA TRP A 531 38.01 14.18 -15.69
C TRP A 531 39.16 13.56 -16.47
N GLU A 532 39.62 12.41 -16.04
CA GLU A 532 40.57 11.56 -16.76
C GLU A 532 40.16 10.10 -16.70
N TYR A 533 40.49 9.31 -17.76
CA TYR A 533 40.38 7.87 -17.74
C TYR A 533 41.75 7.26 -17.56
N LYS A 534 42.02 6.63 -16.42
CA LYS A 534 43.34 6.13 -16.05
C LYS A 534 43.25 4.84 -15.24
N GLY A 535 44.05 3.84 -15.62
CA GLY A 535 44.08 2.57 -14.88
C GLY A 535 42.77 1.80 -14.92
N GLY A 536 41.93 1.99 -15.95
CA GLY A 536 40.62 1.36 -16.06
C GLY A 536 39.49 2.06 -15.31
N LYS A 537 39.74 3.24 -14.74
CA LYS A 537 38.78 4.02 -13.97
C LYS A 537 38.55 5.39 -14.58
N THR A 538 37.38 5.92 -14.45
CA THR A 538 37.05 7.33 -14.66
C THR A 538 37.22 8.06 -13.33
N ILE A 539 38.05 9.09 -13.31
CA ILE A 539 38.29 9.96 -12.17
C ILE A 539 37.75 11.35 -12.51
N VAL A 540 36.72 11.76 -11.79
CA VAL A 540 36.11 13.09 -11.95
C VAL A 540 36.58 13.99 -10.82
N PHE A 541 37.16 15.17 -11.16
CA PHE A 541 37.67 16.12 -10.18
C PHE A 541 36.59 17.13 -9.78
N ILE A 542 36.36 17.24 -8.47
CA ILE A 542 35.33 18.10 -7.91
C ILE A 542 35.96 19.45 -7.54
N PRO A 543 35.44 20.58 -8.02
CA PRO A 543 35.97 21.93 -7.72
C PRO A 543 36.07 22.20 -6.22
N GLU A 544 37.13 22.90 -5.80
CA GLU A 544 37.38 23.28 -4.41
C GLU A 544 36.22 24.09 -3.81
N CYS A 545 35.56 24.94 -4.59
CA CYS A 545 34.43 25.73 -4.14
C CYS A 545 33.23 24.89 -3.70
N LEU A 546 33.05 23.65 -4.21
CA LEU A 546 31.98 22.74 -3.85
C LEU A 546 32.30 21.92 -2.60
N GLN A 547 33.49 22.04 -2.03
CA GLN A 547 33.79 21.42 -0.73
C GLN A 547 33.02 22.13 0.40
N ASP A 548 32.67 23.38 0.21
CA ASP A 548 31.75 24.12 1.05
C ASP A 548 30.31 23.60 0.85
N MET A 549 29.70 23.05 1.89
CA MET A 549 28.36 22.46 1.85
C MET A 549 27.29 23.42 1.34
N GLU A 550 27.40 24.71 1.67
CA GLU A 550 26.42 25.74 1.28
C GLU A 550 26.48 26.08 -0.23
N LYS A 551 27.54 25.65 -0.92
CA LYS A 551 27.72 25.86 -2.37
C LYS A 551 27.37 24.61 -3.20
N ARG A 552 27.04 23.49 -2.55
CA ARG A 552 26.61 22.29 -3.26
C ARG A 552 25.22 22.48 -3.86
N PRO A 553 24.97 21.92 -5.07
CA PRO A 553 23.70 22.15 -5.77
C PRO A 553 22.48 21.55 -5.06
N CYS A 554 22.69 20.56 -4.20
CA CYS A 554 21.64 19.88 -3.45
C CYS A 554 22.19 19.25 -2.16
N LYS A 555 21.29 18.64 -1.39
CA LYS A 555 21.60 17.82 -0.20
C LYS A 555 21.39 16.34 -0.53
N TYR A 556 21.80 15.46 0.36
CA TYR A 556 21.53 14.03 0.46
C TYR A 556 22.32 13.16 -0.52
N ALA A 557 22.12 13.30 -1.83
CA ALA A 557 22.81 12.53 -2.87
C ALA A 557 23.09 13.40 -4.10
N TYR A 558 24.05 13.00 -4.94
CA TYR A 558 24.62 13.85 -5.98
C TYR A 558 24.71 13.09 -7.31
N THR A 559 24.05 13.58 -8.35
CA THR A 559 23.95 12.91 -9.65
C THR A 559 24.95 13.49 -10.64
N PHE A 560 25.80 12.63 -11.19
CA PHE A 560 26.74 12.96 -12.25
C PHE A 560 26.23 12.42 -13.59
N ARG A 561 26.00 13.34 -14.54
CA ARG A 561 25.60 13.02 -15.91
C ARG A 561 26.84 12.77 -16.77
N ILE A 562 26.92 11.58 -17.36
CA ILE A 562 28.08 11.10 -18.10
C ILE A 562 27.62 10.60 -19.47
N ARG A 563 28.14 11.17 -20.54
CA ARG A 563 27.86 10.71 -21.91
C ARG A 563 28.78 9.54 -22.28
N GLN A 564 28.19 8.46 -22.81
CA GLN A 564 28.89 7.27 -23.32
C GLN A 564 28.94 7.23 -24.85
#